data_7d8e35ea0d80212f932f9e677acc3552
#
_entry.id   7d8e35ea0d80212f932f9e677acc3552
#
_cell.length_a   1.000
_cell.length_b   1.000
_cell.length_c   1.000
_cell.angle_alpha   90.00
_cell.angle_beta   90.00
_cell.angle_gamma   90.00
#
_symmetry.space_group_name_H-M   'P 1'
#
loop_
_entity.id
_entity.type
_entity.pdbx_description
1 polymer ?
#
loop_
_entity_poly.entity_id
_entity_poly.type
_entity_poly.pdbx_seq_one_letter_code
_entity_poly.pdbx_strand_id
1 'polypeptide(L)'
;MTEKEKKLAGEVYSAIDPQLLEELKVAREKIYEYNALRPSETDKMKEIIKDLFGHVGDNNFLINQPFRCDYGKQISIGQRFFANFNFTVLDEAPVIDTIKLYFLLVILQSLASIFLFLWLFPNIIE
;
A
#
# COMPACT_ATOMS: atom_id res chain seq x y z
N MET A 1 18.99 -8.32 17.53
CA MET A 1 18.01 -7.78 16.56
C MET A 1 16.64 -8.39 16.83
N THR A 2 15.63 -7.56 16.87
CA THR A 2 14.24 -8.03 16.88
C THR A 2 13.85 -8.63 15.55
N GLU A 3 12.82 -9.45 15.52
CA GLU A 3 12.31 -10.01 14.25
C GLU A 3 11.86 -8.90 13.28
N LYS A 4 11.34 -7.79 13.82
CA LYS A 4 11.01 -6.61 13.03
C LYS A 4 12.25 -5.96 12.38
N GLU A 5 13.33 -5.82 13.13
CA GLU A 5 14.60 -5.28 12.59
C GLU A 5 15.17 -6.18 11.48
N LYS A 6 15.15 -7.50 11.69
CA LYS A 6 15.55 -8.47 10.67
C LYS A 6 14.70 -8.33 9.40
N LYS A 7 13.37 -8.25 9.58
CA LYS A 7 12.44 -8.06 8.46
C LYS A 7 12.78 -6.81 7.65
N LEU A 8 13.00 -5.68 8.32
CA LEU A 8 13.32 -4.43 7.65
C LEU A 8 14.71 -4.42 7.01
N ALA A 9 15.63 -5.22 7.52
CA ALA A 9 16.96 -5.40 6.96
C ALA A 9 17.02 -6.41 5.79
N GLY A 10 15.88 -7.05 5.46
CA GLY A 10 15.82 -8.08 4.43
C GLY A 10 16.42 -9.42 4.83
N GLU A 11 16.59 -9.66 6.13
CA GLU A 11 17.08 -10.92 6.68
C GLU A 11 15.93 -11.92 6.91
N VAL A 12 16.29 -13.18 7.11
CA VAL A 12 15.32 -14.21 7.50
C VAL A 12 14.79 -13.91 8.89
N TYR A 13 13.49 -13.83 9.04
CA TYR A 13 12.79 -13.50 10.28
C TYR A 13 11.60 -14.43 10.52
N SER A 14 11.11 -14.47 11.75
CA SER A 14 9.92 -15.22 12.13
C SER A 14 8.65 -14.40 11.90
N ALA A 15 7.85 -14.79 10.93
CA ALA A 15 6.57 -14.12 10.64
C ALA A 15 5.50 -14.31 11.75
N ILE A 16 5.73 -15.23 12.69
CA ILE A 16 4.82 -15.48 13.82
C ILE A 16 5.25 -14.76 15.11
N ASP A 17 6.18 -13.81 14.98
CA ASP A 17 6.57 -12.96 16.10
C ASP A 17 5.37 -12.19 16.65
N PRO A 18 5.15 -12.13 17.98
CA PRO A 18 3.98 -11.47 18.57
C PRO A 18 3.84 -10.00 18.19
N GLN A 19 4.94 -9.26 18.11
CA GLN A 19 4.92 -7.84 17.71
C GLN A 19 4.45 -7.69 16.28
N LEU A 20 4.98 -8.50 15.36
CA LEU A 20 4.59 -8.47 13.94
C LEU A 20 3.14 -8.87 13.74
N LEU A 21 2.66 -9.89 14.46
CA LEU A 21 1.26 -10.32 14.40
C LEU A 21 0.30 -9.23 14.91
N GLU A 22 0.65 -8.51 15.95
CA GLU A 22 -0.18 -7.41 16.45
C GLU A 22 -0.21 -6.24 15.46
N GLU A 23 0.93 -5.89 14.86
CA GLU A 23 0.99 -4.86 13.82
C GLU A 23 0.13 -5.23 12.59
N LEU A 24 0.18 -6.49 12.16
CA LEU A 24 -0.69 -6.99 11.08
C LEU A 24 -2.17 -6.89 11.43
N LYS A 25 -2.52 -7.27 12.66
CA LYS A 25 -3.91 -7.21 13.13
C LYS A 25 -4.43 -5.77 13.14
N VAL A 26 -3.66 -4.82 13.67
CA VAL A 26 -4.04 -3.39 13.68
C VAL A 26 -4.25 -2.88 12.25
N ALA A 27 -3.35 -3.22 11.33
CA ALA A 27 -3.49 -2.83 9.93
C ALA A 27 -4.75 -3.42 9.29
N ARG A 28 -5.06 -4.70 9.54
CA ARG A 28 -6.26 -5.36 9.02
C ARG A 28 -7.55 -4.73 9.50
N GLU A 29 -7.63 -4.33 10.77
CA GLU A 29 -8.80 -3.62 11.29
C GLU A 29 -9.03 -2.28 10.57
N LYS A 30 -7.96 -1.51 10.38
CA LYS A 30 -8.03 -0.23 9.64
C LYS A 30 -8.42 -0.42 8.17
N ILE A 31 -7.89 -1.44 7.52
CA ILE A 31 -8.23 -1.78 6.13
C ILE A 31 -9.69 -2.22 6.02
N TYR A 32 -10.18 -3.01 6.97
CA TYR A 32 -11.59 -3.38 7.03
C TYR A 32 -12.49 -2.15 7.15
N GLU A 33 -12.18 -1.25 8.06
CA GLU A 33 -12.90 0.00 8.23
C GLU A 33 -12.88 0.84 6.94
N TYR A 34 -11.70 1.01 6.33
CA TYR A 34 -11.54 1.72 5.06
C TYR A 34 -12.43 1.15 3.95
N ASN A 35 -12.40 -0.16 3.76
CA ASN A 35 -13.14 -0.81 2.69
C ASN A 35 -14.65 -0.86 2.94
N ALA A 36 -15.09 -0.67 4.18
CA ALA A 36 -16.50 -0.63 4.56
C ALA A 36 -17.13 0.78 4.46
N LEU A 37 -16.32 1.82 4.29
CA LEU A 37 -16.81 3.19 4.14
C LEU A 37 -17.54 3.36 2.81
N ARG A 38 -18.50 4.28 2.80
CA ARG A 38 -19.15 4.71 1.55
C ARG A 38 -18.18 5.55 0.72
N PRO A 39 -18.22 5.46 -0.61
CA PRO A 39 -17.37 6.28 -1.48
C PRO A 39 -17.51 7.79 -1.24
N SER A 40 -18.63 8.25 -0.69
CA SER A 40 -18.88 9.65 -0.34
C SER A 40 -18.17 10.11 0.95
N GLU A 41 -17.69 9.18 1.77
CA GLU A 41 -17.01 9.49 3.05
C GLU A 41 -15.50 9.74 2.84
N THR A 42 -15.17 10.60 1.88
CA THR A 42 -13.80 10.83 1.42
C THR A 42 -12.87 11.35 2.52
N ASP A 43 -13.36 12.17 3.43
CA ASP A 43 -12.54 12.72 4.52
C ASP A 43 -12.12 11.62 5.50
N LYS A 44 -13.04 10.75 5.89
CA LYS A 44 -12.74 9.59 6.74
C LYS A 44 -11.77 8.62 6.06
N MET A 45 -11.97 8.39 4.77
CA MET A 45 -11.06 7.54 3.98
C MET A 45 -9.64 8.08 4.03
N LYS A 46 -9.46 9.39 3.85
CA LYS A 46 -8.15 10.04 3.92
C LYS A 46 -7.54 9.98 5.30
N GLU A 47 -8.33 10.16 6.35
CA GLU A 47 -7.86 10.03 7.74
C GLU A 47 -7.33 8.62 8.03
N ILE A 48 -8.05 7.59 7.62
CA ILE A 48 -7.61 6.21 7.81
C ILE A 48 -6.29 5.94 7.08
N ILE A 49 -6.15 6.38 5.83
CA ILE A 49 -4.91 6.20 5.07
C ILE A 49 -3.74 6.93 5.71
N LYS A 50 -3.94 8.16 6.17
CA LYS A 50 -2.88 8.92 6.86
C LYS A 50 -2.44 8.26 8.17
N ASP A 51 -3.36 7.64 8.87
CA ASP A 51 -3.04 6.90 10.09
C ASP A 51 -2.39 5.53 9.80
N LEU A 52 -2.78 4.88 8.69
CA LEU A 52 -2.27 3.58 8.29
C LEU A 52 -0.86 3.67 7.67
N PHE A 53 -0.64 4.60 6.75
CA PHE A 53 0.62 4.72 6.01
C PHE A 53 1.74 5.34 6.86
N GLY A 54 2.98 5.08 6.48
CA GLY A 54 4.15 5.69 7.11
C GLY A 54 4.32 7.16 6.73
N HIS A 55 4.04 7.50 5.47
CA HIS A 55 4.11 8.87 4.97
C HIS A 55 3.11 9.11 3.85
N VAL A 56 2.48 10.28 3.87
CA VAL A 56 1.57 10.77 2.82
C VAL A 56 2.00 12.19 2.44
N GLY A 57 2.35 12.40 1.17
CA GLY A 57 2.96 13.63 0.68
C GLY A 57 2.05 14.86 0.70
N ASP A 58 0.74 14.68 0.45
CA ASP A 58 -0.27 15.74 0.54
C ASP A 58 -1.67 15.14 0.76
N ASN A 59 -2.69 16.01 0.82
CA ASN A 59 -4.09 15.58 0.91
C ASN A 59 -4.74 15.25 -0.44
N ASN A 60 -4.02 15.45 -1.53
CA ASN A 60 -4.54 15.28 -2.86
C ASN A 60 -4.21 13.88 -3.40
N PHE A 61 -4.74 12.88 -2.72
CA PHE A 61 -4.62 11.49 -3.13
C PHE A 61 -5.98 10.82 -3.18
N LEU A 62 -6.07 9.76 -3.96
CA LEU A 62 -7.25 8.90 -4.03
C LEU A 62 -6.82 7.45 -4.15
N ILE A 63 -7.35 6.61 -3.28
CA ILE A 63 -7.18 5.16 -3.33
C ILE A 63 -8.56 4.54 -3.38
N ASN A 64 -8.91 3.98 -4.53
CA ASN A 64 -10.21 3.34 -4.70
C ASN A 64 -10.30 2.05 -3.89
N GLN A 65 -11.46 1.80 -3.35
CA GLN A 65 -11.77 0.57 -2.62
C GLN A 65 -12.03 -0.60 -3.61
N PRO A 66 -11.72 -1.82 -3.24
CA PRO A 66 -11.01 -2.23 -2.03
C PRO A 66 -9.50 -1.99 -2.15
N PHE A 67 -8.88 -1.71 -1.01
CA PHE A 67 -7.44 -1.58 -0.84
C PHE A 67 -6.95 -2.62 0.16
N ARG A 68 -5.75 -3.16 -0.05
CA ARG A 68 -5.13 -4.15 0.84
C ARG A 68 -3.65 -3.89 1.00
N CYS A 69 -3.14 -4.09 2.20
CA CYS A 69 -1.72 -4.12 2.48
C CYS A 69 -1.45 -5.02 3.69
N ASP A 70 -0.18 -5.27 4.01
CA ASP A 70 0.19 -6.03 5.21
C ASP A 70 0.25 -5.13 6.44
N TYR A 71 1.17 -4.20 6.51
CA TYR A 71 1.40 -3.34 7.68
C TYR A 71 0.92 -1.91 7.50
N GLY A 72 1.02 -1.37 6.30
CA GLY A 72 0.74 0.02 5.98
C GLY A 72 1.87 0.99 6.35
N LYS A 73 2.48 0.83 7.50
CA LYS A 73 3.55 1.72 8.01
C LYS A 73 4.81 1.74 7.14
N GLN A 74 5.02 0.74 6.31
CA GLN A 74 6.13 0.69 5.37
C GLN A 74 5.82 1.38 4.04
N ILE A 75 4.58 1.86 3.86
CA ILE A 75 4.14 2.52 2.63
C ILE A 75 4.32 4.03 2.78
N SER A 76 5.02 4.62 1.81
CA SER A 76 5.16 6.06 1.66
C SER A 76 4.66 6.47 0.28
N ILE A 77 3.70 7.38 0.22
CA ILE A 77 3.16 7.91 -1.03
C ILE A 77 3.51 9.38 -1.20
N GLY A 78 3.80 9.76 -2.44
CA GLY A 78 4.10 11.14 -2.81
C GLY A 78 2.85 12.01 -2.97
N GLN A 79 3.04 13.15 -3.62
CA GLN A 79 1.97 14.09 -3.91
C GLN A 79 1.08 13.58 -5.06
N ARG A 80 -0.21 13.86 -4.99
CA ARG A 80 -1.18 13.55 -6.05
C ARG A 80 -1.21 12.07 -6.43
N PHE A 81 -1.10 11.23 -5.42
CA PHE A 81 -1.12 9.78 -5.62
C PHE A 81 -2.52 9.30 -6.02
N PHE A 82 -2.58 8.41 -7.00
CA PHE A 82 -3.82 7.75 -7.38
C PHE A 82 -3.61 6.23 -7.49
N ALA A 83 -4.48 5.48 -6.85
CA ALA A 83 -4.55 4.03 -6.99
C ALA A 83 -5.97 3.59 -7.36
N ASN A 84 -6.09 2.73 -8.35
CA ASN A 84 -7.36 2.18 -8.78
C ASN A 84 -7.81 1.02 -7.90
N PHE A 85 -8.96 0.41 -8.23
CA PHE A 85 -9.57 -0.69 -7.49
C PHE A 85 -8.62 -1.89 -7.33
N ASN A 86 -8.73 -2.56 -6.18
CA ASN A 86 -7.93 -3.75 -5.85
C ASN A 86 -6.42 -3.50 -5.74
N PHE A 87 -6.04 -2.27 -5.44
CA PHE A 87 -4.65 -1.97 -5.14
C PHE A 87 -4.20 -2.77 -3.92
N THR A 88 -3.14 -3.56 -4.09
CA THR A 88 -2.60 -4.42 -3.04
C THR A 88 -1.10 -4.20 -2.91
N VAL A 89 -0.64 -3.92 -1.71
CA VAL A 89 0.77 -3.70 -1.39
C VAL A 89 1.19 -4.65 -0.28
N LEU A 90 2.13 -5.53 -0.57
CA LEU A 90 2.74 -6.40 0.43
C LEU A 90 3.98 -5.68 0.98
N ASP A 91 3.75 -4.82 1.97
CA ASP A 91 4.77 -3.94 2.54
C ASP A 91 5.59 -4.60 3.65
N GLU A 92 6.18 -5.75 3.35
CA GLU A 92 7.15 -6.43 4.21
C GLU A 92 8.45 -5.62 4.38
N ALA A 93 8.80 -4.85 3.36
CA ALA A 93 9.88 -3.88 3.32
C ALA A 93 9.33 -2.49 2.95
N PRO A 94 10.12 -1.41 3.10
CA PRO A 94 9.68 -0.08 2.70
C PRO A 94 9.28 -0.02 1.22
N VAL A 95 8.08 0.49 0.97
CA VAL A 95 7.52 0.75 -0.37
C VAL A 95 7.35 2.24 -0.52
N ILE A 96 8.13 2.84 -1.40
CA ILE A 96 8.19 4.29 -1.57
C ILE A 96 7.78 4.65 -3.00
N ASP A 97 6.69 5.41 -3.11
CA ASP A 97 6.35 6.08 -4.35
C ASP A 97 7.05 7.44 -4.40
N THR A 98 8.19 7.48 -5.08
CA THR A 98 8.95 8.71 -5.33
C THR A 98 8.61 9.34 -6.67
N ILE A 99 7.86 8.64 -7.51
CA ILE A 99 7.48 9.09 -8.84
C ILE A 99 6.11 9.76 -8.72
N LYS A 100 5.97 10.93 -9.34
CA LYS A 100 4.67 11.57 -9.58
C LYS A 100 3.89 10.74 -10.60
N LEU A 101 3.56 9.51 -10.24
CA LEU A 101 2.72 8.67 -11.06
C LEU A 101 1.29 9.15 -10.91
N TYR A 102 0.81 9.82 -11.94
CA TYR A 102 -0.60 10.17 -12.06
C TYR A 102 -1.50 8.93 -12.12
N PHE A 103 -0.89 7.76 -12.29
CA PHE A 103 -1.63 6.54 -12.57
C PHE A 103 -0.84 5.31 -12.16
N LEU A 104 -1.16 4.71 -11.01
CA LEU A 104 -0.74 3.35 -10.70
C LEU A 104 -1.91 2.42 -11.00
N LEU A 105 -1.87 1.78 -12.16
CA LEU A 105 -2.83 0.76 -12.53
C LEU A 105 -2.34 -0.59 -11.97
N VAL A 106 -2.86 -1.01 -10.83
CA VAL A 106 -2.64 -2.36 -10.33
C VAL A 106 -3.84 -3.21 -10.71
N ILE A 107 -3.72 -3.92 -11.82
CA ILE A 107 -4.68 -4.96 -12.18
C ILE A 107 -4.05 -6.29 -11.81
N LEU A 108 -4.38 -6.80 -10.63
CA LEU A 108 -3.90 -8.08 -10.13
C LEU A 108 -4.73 -9.26 -10.59
N GLN A 109 -5.42 -9.16 -11.72
CA GLN A 109 -6.24 -10.27 -12.19
C GLN A 109 -5.50 -11.28 -13.09
N SER A 110 -4.35 -10.93 -13.66
CA SER A 110 -3.45 -11.90 -14.30
C SER A 110 -2.06 -11.31 -14.52
N LEU A 111 -1.01 -12.15 -14.40
CA LEU A 111 0.37 -11.81 -14.76
C LEU A 111 0.47 -11.32 -16.22
N ALA A 112 -0.36 -11.85 -17.11
CA ALA A 112 -0.41 -11.45 -18.51
C ALA A 112 -0.76 -9.97 -18.70
N SER A 113 -1.65 -9.42 -17.88
CA SER A 113 -2.02 -7.99 -17.95
C SER A 113 -0.85 -7.08 -17.53
N ILE A 114 -0.05 -7.48 -16.54
CA ILE A 114 1.14 -6.75 -16.12
C ILE A 114 2.19 -6.77 -17.25
N PHE A 115 2.46 -7.92 -17.85
CA PHE A 115 3.40 -8.06 -18.95
C PHE A 115 2.96 -7.26 -20.16
N LEU A 116 1.67 -7.25 -20.51
CA LEU A 116 1.15 -6.45 -21.61
C LEU A 116 1.34 -4.94 -21.35
N PHE A 117 1.08 -4.49 -20.14
CA PHE A 117 1.29 -3.10 -19.75
C PHE A 117 2.75 -2.68 -19.86
N LEU A 118 3.69 -3.48 -19.34
CA LEU A 118 5.12 -3.23 -19.42
C LEU A 118 5.62 -3.27 -20.87
N TRP A 119 5.04 -4.11 -21.71
CA TRP A 119 5.36 -4.18 -23.15
C TRP A 119 4.89 -2.95 -23.91
N LEU A 120 3.70 -2.44 -23.61
CA LEU A 120 3.13 -1.25 -24.26
C LEU A 120 3.79 0.06 -23.78
N PHE A 121 4.28 0.09 -22.56
CA PHE A 121 4.86 1.28 -21.94
C PHE A 121 6.24 0.99 -21.32
N PRO A 122 7.25 0.65 -22.16
CA PRO A 122 8.56 0.22 -21.67
C PRO A 122 9.31 1.31 -20.88
N ASN A 123 8.95 2.59 -21.07
CA ASN A 123 9.63 3.72 -20.43
C ASN A 123 9.05 4.11 -19.07
N ILE A 124 8.04 3.42 -18.58
CA ILE A 124 7.44 3.71 -17.27
C ILE A 124 8.35 3.31 -16.12
N ILE A 125 9.24 2.33 -16.34
CA ILE A 125 10.15 1.79 -15.32
C ILE A 125 11.47 2.58 -15.24
N GLU A 126 11.76 3.43 -16.18
CA GLU A 126 12.97 4.26 -16.20
C GLU A 126 12.85 5.51 -15.32
#